data_a8f052fa6d639180acc6f684266337f0
#
_entry.id   a8f052fa6d639180acc6f684266337f0
#
_cell.length_a   1.000
_cell.length_b   1.000
_cell.length_c   1.000
_cell.angle_alpha   90.00
_cell.angle_beta   90.00
_cell.angle_gamma   90.00
#
_symmetry.space_group_name_H-M   'P 1'
#
loop_
_entity.id
_entity.type
_entity.pdbx_description
1 polymer ?
#
loop_
_entity_poly.entity_id
_entity_poly.type
_entity_poly.pdbx_seq_one_letter_code
_entity_poly.pdbx_strand_id
1 'polypeptide(L)'
;VDVAAELPLQAIAEIMGVPQEERNKLFEWSNRMIGIEDPEYAGQDNQAAAFELYAYANDLANKRREEPQDDLITRLINAEIIGDDGEPTVLNEQEIDGFMLLMAVAGNETTRNATSQGLWALIENPDQFELLKSNTAGLIDTAVDEIVRFASPVLHFRRTATQDIEINGQKINAGDKVVMWHISANRDELEFENPFSLDVRRSPNTHVGFGGGGPHYCLGANLAKLELRIIFEE
;
A
#
# COMPACT_ATOMS: atom_id res chain seq x y z
N VAL A 1 -14.26 7.03 6.31
CA VAL A 1 -14.34 7.09 4.85
C VAL A 1 -14.11 8.52 4.37
N ASP A 2 -14.89 9.49 4.85
CA ASP A 2 -14.94 10.86 4.31
C ASP A 2 -13.66 11.71 4.51
N VAL A 3 -12.74 11.27 5.36
CA VAL A 3 -11.44 11.95 5.59
C VAL A 3 -10.28 11.06 5.17
N ALA A 4 -10.14 9.89 5.81
CA ALA A 4 -8.96 9.04 5.64
C ALA A 4 -8.82 8.42 4.22
N ALA A 5 -9.92 8.25 3.48
CA ALA A 5 -9.89 7.70 2.13
C ALA A 5 -9.75 8.76 1.04
N GLU A 6 -10.10 10.01 1.31
CA GLU A 6 -10.24 11.03 0.25
C GLU A 6 -8.89 11.43 -0.33
N LEU A 7 -7.89 11.75 0.52
CA LEU A 7 -6.58 12.16 0.04
C LEU A 7 -5.84 11.05 -0.73
N PRO A 8 -5.73 9.81 -0.23
CA PRO A 8 -5.10 8.72 -0.98
C PRO A 8 -5.79 8.43 -2.31
N LEU A 9 -7.12 8.50 -2.34
CA LEU A 9 -7.90 8.25 -3.55
C LEU A 9 -7.66 9.32 -4.62
N GLN A 10 -7.63 10.60 -4.21
CA GLN A 10 -7.31 11.72 -5.11
C GLN A 10 -5.88 11.61 -5.64
N ALA A 11 -4.92 11.33 -4.78
CA ALA A 11 -3.51 11.21 -5.15
C ALA A 11 -3.28 10.07 -6.15
N ILE A 12 -3.87 8.89 -5.91
CA ILE A 12 -3.76 7.75 -6.82
C ILE A 12 -4.45 8.04 -8.16
N ALA A 13 -5.65 8.63 -8.15
CA ALA A 13 -6.34 8.99 -9.39
C ALA A 13 -5.50 9.97 -10.24
N GLU A 14 -4.94 11.00 -9.61
CA GLU A 14 -4.08 11.98 -10.29
C GLU A 14 -2.84 11.33 -10.89
N ILE A 15 -2.11 10.53 -10.12
CA ILE A 15 -0.89 9.85 -10.58
C ILE A 15 -1.19 8.90 -11.74
N MET A 16 -2.30 8.15 -11.66
CA MET A 16 -2.70 7.19 -12.69
C MET A 16 -3.27 7.86 -13.95
N GLY A 17 -3.63 9.14 -13.88
CA GLY A 17 -4.30 9.86 -14.97
C GLY A 17 -5.80 9.56 -15.05
N VAL A 18 -6.41 9.09 -13.96
CA VAL A 18 -7.85 8.89 -13.83
C VAL A 18 -8.50 10.24 -13.54
N PRO A 19 -9.53 10.67 -14.30
CA PRO A 19 -10.26 11.89 -14.01
C PRO A 19 -10.80 11.91 -12.59
N GLN A 20 -10.68 13.04 -11.87
CA GLN A 20 -11.06 13.14 -10.47
C GLN A 20 -12.53 12.84 -10.22
N GLU A 21 -13.41 13.13 -11.17
CA GLU A 21 -14.84 12.77 -11.14
C GLU A 21 -15.09 11.26 -11.21
N GLU A 22 -14.12 10.49 -11.69
CA GLU A 22 -14.21 9.03 -11.81
C GLU A 22 -13.47 8.28 -10.69
N ARG A 23 -12.75 8.99 -9.80
CA ARG A 23 -11.96 8.38 -8.72
C ARG A 23 -12.74 7.40 -7.83
N ASN A 24 -14.03 7.67 -7.63
CA ASN A 24 -14.89 6.77 -6.85
C ASN A 24 -15.04 5.38 -7.45
N LYS A 25 -14.82 5.21 -8.75
CA LYS A 25 -14.78 3.88 -9.38
C LYS A 25 -13.60 3.06 -8.86
N LEU A 26 -12.41 3.68 -8.71
CA LEU A 26 -11.24 3.03 -8.13
C LEU A 26 -11.52 2.56 -6.70
N PHE A 27 -12.18 3.40 -5.91
CA PHE A 27 -12.57 3.07 -4.54
C PHE A 27 -13.54 1.88 -4.48
N GLU A 28 -14.58 1.90 -5.31
CA GLU A 28 -15.59 0.83 -5.38
C GLU A 28 -14.95 -0.50 -5.81
N TRP A 29 -14.18 -0.50 -6.90
CA TRP A 29 -13.52 -1.72 -7.38
C TRP A 29 -12.52 -2.27 -6.35
N SER A 30 -11.71 -1.41 -5.73
CA SER A 30 -10.78 -1.79 -4.68
C SER A 30 -11.51 -2.49 -3.53
N ASN A 31 -12.55 -1.87 -2.99
CA ASN A 31 -13.33 -2.45 -1.88
C ASN A 31 -13.99 -3.78 -2.26
N ARG A 32 -14.58 -3.90 -3.45
CA ARG A 32 -15.16 -5.16 -3.94
C ARG A 32 -14.13 -6.26 -4.11
N MET A 33 -12.89 -5.92 -4.51
CA MET A 33 -11.82 -6.91 -4.69
C MET A 33 -11.24 -7.43 -3.37
N ILE A 34 -11.07 -6.57 -2.37
CA ILE A 34 -10.38 -6.93 -1.12
C ILE A 34 -11.30 -7.09 0.09
N GLY A 35 -12.50 -6.51 0.05
CA GLY A 35 -13.48 -6.54 1.15
C GLY A 35 -14.29 -7.85 1.24
N ILE A 36 -13.76 -8.97 0.78
CA ILE A 36 -14.50 -10.27 0.71
C ILE A 36 -15.04 -10.71 2.07
N GLU A 37 -14.30 -10.42 3.14
CA GLU A 37 -14.67 -10.79 4.50
C GLU A 37 -15.45 -9.65 5.22
N ASP A 38 -15.58 -8.48 4.59
CA ASP A 38 -16.35 -7.37 5.12
C ASP A 38 -17.85 -7.58 4.86
N PRO A 39 -18.71 -7.54 5.89
CA PRO A 39 -20.15 -7.68 5.73
C PRO A 39 -20.79 -6.69 4.74
N GLU A 40 -20.21 -5.51 4.56
CA GLU A 40 -20.68 -4.49 3.60
C GLU A 40 -20.50 -4.94 2.15
N TYR A 41 -19.43 -5.72 1.88
CA TYR A 41 -19.10 -6.23 0.54
C TYR A 41 -19.38 -7.73 0.38
N ALA A 42 -19.91 -8.39 1.40
CA ALA A 42 -20.21 -9.81 1.37
C ALA A 42 -21.20 -10.15 0.24
N GLY A 43 -20.82 -11.13 -0.59
CA GLY A 43 -21.64 -11.57 -1.72
C GLY A 43 -21.52 -10.71 -2.99
N GLN A 44 -20.70 -9.68 -2.99
CA GLN A 44 -20.36 -8.96 -4.22
C GLN A 44 -19.36 -9.76 -5.07
N ASP A 45 -19.44 -9.61 -6.39
CA ASP A 45 -18.56 -10.31 -7.31
C ASP A 45 -17.21 -9.57 -7.42
N ASN A 46 -16.22 -10.09 -6.71
CA ASN A 46 -14.86 -9.54 -6.72
C ASN A 46 -14.14 -9.74 -8.07
N GLN A 47 -14.46 -10.82 -8.80
CA GLN A 47 -13.87 -11.05 -10.12
C GLN A 47 -14.45 -10.04 -11.13
N ALA A 48 -15.74 -9.77 -11.07
CA ALA A 48 -16.34 -8.73 -11.90
C ALA A 48 -15.68 -7.36 -11.67
N ALA A 49 -15.38 -6.99 -10.43
CA ALA A 49 -14.68 -5.74 -10.12
C ALA A 49 -13.28 -5.66 -10.78
N ALA A 50 -12.54 -6.76 -10.77
CA ALA A 50 -11.24 -6.82 -11.46
C ALA A 50 -11.39 -6.66 -12.98
N PHE A 51 -12.37 -7.33 -13.60
CA PHE A 51 -12.63 -7.19 -15.03
C PHE A 51 -13.11 -5.79 -15.42
N GLU A 52 -13.93 -5.15 -14.61
CA GLU A 52 -14.36 -3.76 -14.80
C GLU A 52 -13.15 -2.81 -14.76
N LEU A 53 -12.25 -3.00 -13.82
CA LEU A 53 -11.00 -2.23 -13.73
C LEU A 53 -10.10 -2.45 -14.94
N TYR A 54 -9.93 -3.70 -15.40
CA TYR A 54 -9.12 -4.00 -16.59
C TYR A 54 -9.71 -3.35 -17.84
N ALA A 55 -11.03 -3.44 -18.04
CA ALA A 55 -11.70 -2.78 -19.17
C ALA A 55 -11.47 -1.26 -19.12
N TYR A 56 -11.58 -0.66 -17.95
CA TYR A 56 -11.30 0.76 -17.75
C TYR A 56 -9.84 1.12 -18.02
N ALA A 57 -8.89 0.30 -17.53
CA ALA A 57 -7.46 0.49 -17.74
C ALA A 57 -7.10 0.47 -19.23
N ASN A 58 -7.64 -0.50 -19.98
CA ASN A 58 -7.45 -0.60 -21.42
C ASN A 58 -8.04 0.61 -22.19
N ASP A 59 -9.25 1.06 -21.81
CA ASP A 59 -9.85 2.26 -22.41
C ASP A 59 -9.00 3.51 -22.15
N LEU A 60 -8.53 3.69 -20.92
CA LEU A 60 -7.65 4.79 -20.54
C LEU A 60 -6.31 4.71 -21.29
N ALA A 61 -5.68 3.53 -21.35
CA ALA A 61 -4.44 3.34 -22.09
C ALA A 61 -4.59 3.66 -23.59
N ASN A 62 -5.70 3.26 -24.21
CA ASN A 62 -6.00 3.58 -25.61
C ASN A 62 -6.15 5.10 -25.82
N LYS A 63 -6.88 5.77 -24.94
CA LYS A 63 -6.98 7.25 -24.97
C LYS A 63 -5.62 7.91 -24.85
N ARG A 64 -4.72 7.40 -23.98
CA ARG A 64 -3.37 7.94 -23.81
C ARG A 64 -2.42 7.64 -24.98
N ARG A 65 -2.66 6.57 -25.74
CA ARG A 65 -1.95 6.34 -27.02
C ARG A 65 -2.30 7.39 -28.06
N GLU A 66 -3.57 7.82 -28.10
CA GLU A 66 -4.04 8.86 -29.02
C GLU A 66 -3.68 10.27 -28.53
N GLU A 67 -3.84 10.53 -27.24
CA GLU A 67 -3.61 11.83 -26.60
C GLU A 67 -2.78 11.64 -25.32
N PRO A 68 -1.44 11.62 -25.44
CA PRO A 68 -0.53 11.48 -24.28
C PRO A 68 -0.68 12.61 -23.27
N GLN A 69 -0.63 12.29 -21.98
CA GLN A 69 -0.65 13.25 -20.87
C GLN A 69 0.51 13.03 -19.90
N ASP A 70 0.73 13.94 -18.98
CA ASP A 70 1.76 13.79 -17.95
C ASP A 70 1.23 12.94 -16.78
N ASP A 71 0.97 11.66 -17.06
CA ASP A 71 0.47 10.69 -16.11
C ASP A 71 1.23 9.36 -16.19
N LEU A 72 0.99 8.49 -15.20
CA LEU A 72 1.66 7.20 -15.09
C LEU A 72 1.30 6.27 -16.25
N ILE A 73 0.05 6.28 -16.71
CA ILE A 73 -0.39 5.42 -17.81
C ILE A 73 0.36 5.77 -19.10
N THR A 74 0.47 7.05 -19.43
CA THR A 74 1.27 7.51 -20.58
C THR A 74 2.72 7.05 -20.48
N ARG A 75 3.29 7.08 -19.27
CA ARG A 75 4.66 6.63 -19.04
C ARG A 75 4.80 5.12 -19.19
N LEU A 76 3.84 4.34 -18.67
CA LEU A 76 3.85 2.88 -18.74
C LEU A 76 3.71 2.35 -20.18
N ILE A 77 2.78 2.91 -20.97
CA ILE A 77 2.59 2.47 -22.36
C ILE A 77 3.77 2.78 -23.27
N ASN A 78 4.64 3.71 -22.86
CA ASN A 78 5.84 4.10 -23.60
C ASN A 78 7.14 3.64 -22.93
N ALA A 79 7.06 2.92 -21.80
CA ALA A 79 8.23 2.47 -21.08
C ALA A 79 8.92 1.31 -21.84
N GLU A 80 10.20 1.49 -22.15
CA GLU A 80 11.06 0.38 -22.59
C GLU A 80 11.59 -0.34 -21.33
N ILE A 81 11.42 -1.63 -21.31
CA ILE A 81 11.94 -2.53 -20.26
C ILE A 81 12.84 -3.59 -20.89
N ILE A 82 13.63 -4.28 -20.08
CA ILE A 82 14.38 -5.44 -20.52
C ILE A 82 13.53 -6.69 -20.22
N GLY A 83 13.16 -7.41 -21.26
CA GLY A 83 12.42 -8.66 -21.16
C GLY A 83 13.22 -9.79 -20.52
N ASP A 84 12.56 -10.91 -20.25
CA ASP A 84 13.18 -12.10 -19.67
C ASP A 84 14.29 -12.72 -20.57
N ASP A 85 14.23 -12.44 -21.87
CA ASP A 85 15.22 -12.81 -22.88
C ASP A 85 16.44 -11.86 -22.93
N GLY A 86 16.42 -10.78 -22.17
CA GLY A 86 17.45 -9.75 -22.11
C GLY A 86 17.33 -8.67 -23.22
N GLU A 87 16.29 -8.72 -24.04
CA GLU A 87 16.08 -7.75 -25.13
C GLU A 87 15.12 -6.63 -24.70
N PRO A 88 15.26 -5.41 -25.28
CA PRO A 88 14.32 -4.32 -25.04
C PRO A 88 12.89 -4.68 -25.51
N THR A 89 11.93 -4.43 -24.66
CA THR A 89 10.50 -4.66 -24.95
C THR A 89 9.67 -3.57 -24.29
N VAL A 90 8.34 -3.59 -24.52
CA VAL A 90 7.38 -2.71 -23.88
C VAL A 90 6.37 -3.55 -23.10
N LEU A 91 5.73 -2.94 -22.10
CA LEU A 91 4.67 -3.61 -21.36
C LEU A 91 3.49 -3.98 -22.28
N ASN A 92 3.05 -5.21 -22.17
CA ASN A 92 1.84 -5.67 -22.86
C ASN A 92 0.57 -5.22 -22.09
N GLU A 93 -0.61 -5.42 -22.69
CA GLU A 93 -1.88 -4.99 -22.09
C GLU A 93 -2.13 -5.64 -20.71
N GLN A 94 -1.82 -6.92 -20.55
CA GLN A 94 -2.04 -7.63 -19.28
C GLN A 94 -1.11 -7.11 -18.16
N GLU A 95 0.10 -6.71 -18.51
CA GLU A 95 1.05 -6.11 -17.57
C GLU A 95 0.59 -4.72 -17.14
N ILE A 96 0.07 -3.91 -18.08
CA ILE A 96 -0.52 -2.60 -17.78
C ILE A 96 -1.76 -2.77 -16.89
N ASP A 97 -2.66 -3.69 -17.22
CA ASP A 97 -3.85 -4.01 -16.44
C ASP A 97 -3.50 -4.44 -15.02
N GLY A 98 -2.53 -5.35 -14.89
CA GLY A 98 -2.03 -5.81 -13.59
C GLY A 98 -1.41 -4.69 -12.77
N PHE A 99 -0.71 -3.77 -13.41
CA PHE A 99 -0.13 -2.60 -12.74
C PHE A 99 -1.22 -1.62 -12.27
N MET A 100 -2.24 -1.37 -13.10
CA MET A 100 -3.37 -0.53 -12.74
C MET A 100 -4.15 -1.10 -11.55
N LEU A 101 -4.40 -2.42 -11.55
CA LEU A 101 -5.04 -3.10 -10.43
C LEU A 101 -4.20 -2.97 -9.15
N LEU A 102 -2.89 -3.20 -9.27
CA LEU A 102 -1.97 -3.06 -8.14
C LEU A 102 -2.05 -1.64 -7.53
N MET A 103 -1.99 -0.61 -8.36
CA MET A 103 -2.03 0.78 -7.91
C MET A 103 -3.37 1.13 -7.27
N ALA A 104 -4.50 0.73 -7.87
CA ALA A 104 -5.84 1.00 -7.35
C ALA A 104 -6.05 0.40 -5.95
N VAL A 105 -5.56 -0.83 -5.72
CA VAL A 105 -5.69 -1.51 -4.43
C VAL A 105 -4.65 -1.03 -3.43
N ALA A 106 -3.36 -1.06 -3.81
CA ALA A 106 -2.27 -0.83 -2.87
C ALA A 106 -2.19 0.63 -2.40
N GLY A 107 -2.49 1.59 -3.28
CA GLY A 107 -2.33 3.00 -2.98
C GLY A 107 -3.47 3.62 -2.17
N ASN A 108 -4.66 3.03 -2.20
CA ASN A 108 -5.83 3.57 -1.52
C ASN A 108 -5.99 2.98 -0.10
N GLU A 109 -6.13 1.65 -0.02
CA GLU A 109 -6.56 0.96 1.20
C GLU A 109 -5.53 1.06 2.33
N THR A 110 -4.26 0.92 2.01
CA THR A 110 -3.20 0.87 3.03
C THR A 110 -3.01 2.22 3.73
N THR A 111 -3.01 3.33 3.00
CA THR A 111 -2.86 4.68 3.57
C THR A 111 -4.12 5.07 4.36
N ARG A 112 -5.32 4.72 3.85
CA ARG A 112 -6.57 4.88 4.58
C ARG A 112 -6.54 4.18 5.94
N ASN A 113 -6.11 2.93 5.96
CA ASN A 113 -6.02 2.14 7.18
C ASN A 113 -4.94 2.67 8.12
N ALA A 114 -3.76 3.07 7.61
CA ALA A 114 -2.73 3.70 8.43
C ALA A 114 -3.23 5.00 9.08
N THR A 115 -3.95 5.84 8.34
CA THR A 115 -4.54 7.08 8.85
C THR A 115 -5.55 6.80 9.96
N SER A 116 -6.52 5.91 9.70
CA SER A 116 -7.60 5.63 10.64
C SER A 116 -7.07 4.97 11.92
N GLN A 117 -6.21 3.97 11.80
CA GLN A 117 -5.60 3.27 12.92
C GLN A 117 -4.59 4.15 13.66
N GLY A 118 -3.86 5.00 12.95
CA GLY A 118 -2.93 5.95 13.53
C GLY A 118 -3.65 6.99 14.39
N LEU A 119 -4.73 7.57 13.87
CA LEU A 119 -5.56 8.50 14.66
C LEU A 119 -6.17 7.80 15.88
N TRP A 120 -6.72 6.61 15.70
CA TRP A 120 -7.23 5.81 16.81
C TRP A 120 -6.15 5.56 17.87
N ALA A 121 -4.95 5.15 17.45
CA ALA A 121 -3.84 4.92 18.36
C ALA A 121 -3.43 6.19 19.14
N LEU A 122 -3.43 7.36 18.50
CA LEU A 122 -3.15 8.63 19.16
C LEU A 122 -4.26 8.99 20.18
N ILE A 123 -5.52 8.76 19.87
CA ILE A 123 -6.66 8.98 20.78
C ILE A 123 -6.54 8.09 22.04
N GLU A 124 -6.19 6.81 21.85
CA GLU A 124 -5.99 5.86 22.95
C GLU A 124 -4.70 6.13 23.76
N ASN A 125 -3.78 6.96 23.23
CA ASN A 125 -2.53 7.35 23.89
C ASN A 125 -2.43 8.89 23.95
N PRO A 126 -3.22 9.55 24.82
CA PRO A 126 -3.35 11.01 24.83
C PRO A 126 -2.06 11.75 25.16
N ASP A 127 -1.15 11.16 25.92
CA ASP A 127 0.18 11.71 26.19
C ASP A 127 1.04 11.80 24.92
N GLN A 128 0.96 10.80 24.05
CA GLN A 128 1.66 10.78 22.78
C GLN A 128 1.02 11.76 21.78
N PHE A 129 -0.29 11.88 21.81
CA PHE A 129 -1.01 12.85 21.00
C PHE A 129 -0.65 14.30 21.37
N GLU A 130 -0.68 14.64 22.67
CA GLU A 130 -0.29 15.97 23.13
C GLU A 130 1.20 16.25 22.88
N LEU A 131 2.07 15.23 22.99
CA LEU A 131 3.48 15.37 22.66
C LEU A 131 3.68 15.71 21.18
N LEU A 132 3.00 14.99 20.26
CA LEU A 132 3.05 15.27 18.84
C LEU A 132 2.54 16.69 18.53
N LYS A 133 1.39 17.09 19.07
CA LYS A 133 0.82 18.43 18.90
C LYS A 133 1.73 19.53 19.41
N SER A 134 2.44 19.30 20.52
CA SER A 134 3.35 20.30 21.11
C SER A 134 4.60 20.57 20.29
N ASN A 135 5.01 19.62 19.41
CA ASN A 135 6.21 19.72 18.57
C ASN A 135 6.03 18.97 17.24
N THR A 136 4.96 19.24 16.51
CA THR A 136 4.65 18.54 15.26
C THR A 136 5.83 18.58 14.29
N ALA A 137 6.39 19.76 14.01
CA ALA A 137 7.48 19.90 13.06
C ALA A 137 8.75 19.08 13.41
N GLY A 138 9.00 18.84 14.70
CA GLY A 138 10.16 18.06 15.16
C GLY A 138 9.91 16.56 15.29
N LEU A 139 8.63 16.13 15.25
CA LEU A 139 8.26 14.74 15.55
C LEU A 139 7.51 14.06 14.41
N ILE A 140 7.01 14.80 13.43
CA ILE A 140 6.12 14.24 12.41
C ILE A 140 6.75 13.07 11.64
N ASP A 141 8.03 13.16 11.30
CA ASP A 141 8.70 12.09 10.53
C ASP A 141 8.82 10.79 11.34
N THR A 142 9.18 10.89 12.64
CA THR A 142 9.23 9.72 13.53
C THR A 142 7.83 9.21 13.87
N ALA A 143 6.86 10.10 14.05
CA ALA A 143 5.48 9.75 14.31
C ALA A 143 4.84 9.00 13.14
N VAL A 144 5.09 9.40 11.90
CA VAL A 144 4.59 8.70 10.70
C VAL A 144 5.15 7.27 10.62
N ASP A 145 6.45 7.08 10.83
CA ASP A 145 7.04 5.74 10.88
C ASP A 145 6.47 4.89 12.02
N GLU A 146 6.26 5.49 13.20
CA GLU A 146 5.64 4.80 14.33
C GLU A 146 4.17 4.45 14.08
N ILE A 147 3.40 5.33 13.45
CA ILE A 147 2.03 5.05 13.04
C ILE A 147 1.99 3.86 12.08
N VAL A 148 2.86 3.83 11.07
CA VAL A 148 2.94 2.71 10.11
C VAL A 148 3.33 1.41 10.82
N ARG A 149 4.29 1.44 11.74
CA ARG A 149 4.66 0.28 12.56
C ARG A 149 3.48 -0.22 13.38
N PHE A 150 2.85 0.70 14.12
CA PHE A 150 1.80 0.38 15.09
C PHE A 150 0.49 -0.06 14.41
N ALA A 151 0.08 0.61 13.35
CA ALA A 151 -1.10 0.26 12.57
C ALA A 151 -0.90 -1.03 11.76
N SER A 152 0.30 -1.26 11.22
CA SER A 152 0.61 -2.39 10.33
C SER A 152 -0.49 -2.62 9.28
N PRO A 153 -0.76 -1.67 8.36
CA PRO A 153 -1.89 -1.72 7.43
C PRO A 153 -1.92 -3.00 6.58
N VAL A 154 -0.76 -3.53 6.25
CA VAL A 154 -0.59 -4.85 5.65
C VAL A 154 -0.23 -5.83 6.76
N LEU A 155 -1.17 -6.69 7.14
CA LEU A 155 -0.97 -7.64 8.24
C LEU A 155 0.03 -8.74 7.90
N HIS A 156 -0.04 -9.26 6.66
CA HIS A 156 0.80 -10.37 6.24
C HIS A 156 0.93 -10.46 4.71
N PHE A 157 1.98 -11.13 4.26
CA PHE A 157 2.11 -11.60 2.89
C PHE A 157 2.43 -13.10 2.86
N ARG A 158 1.96 -13.78 1.81
CA ARG A 158 2.24 -15.19 1.55
C ARG A 158 3.27 -15.34 0.44
N ARG A 159 4.17 -16.31 0.60
CA ARG A 159 5.08 -16.81 -0.44
C ARG A 159 4.87 -18.31 -0.62
N THR A 160 5.28 -18.83 -1.77
CA THR A 160 5.38 -20.27 -2.02
C THR A 160 6.85 -20.61 -2.14
N ALA A 161 7.33 -21.56 -1.37
CA ALA A 161 8.71 -22.02 -1.46
C ALA A 161 8.95 -22.65 -2.83
N THR A 162 10.00 -22.23 -3.53
CA THR A 162 10.39 -22.76 -4.85
C THR A 162 11.32 -23.94 -4.74
N GLN A 163 11.94 -24.16 -3.58
CA GLN A 163 12.85 -25.24 -3.26
C GLN A 163 12.76 -25.55 -1.77
N ASP A 164 13.29 -26.72 -1.38
CA ASP A 164 13.42 -27.08 0.03
C ASP A 164 14.43 -26.13 0.70
N ILE A 165 14.03 -25.55 1.83
CA ILE A 165 14.87 -24.65 2.65
C ILE A 165 14.70 -24.97 4.13
N GLU A 166 15.58 -24.41 4.94
CA GLU A 166 15.45 -24.44 6.40
C GLU A 166 15.53 -23.02 6.96
N ILE A 167 14.62 -22.66 7.83
CA ILE A 167 14.61 -21.37 8.55
C ILE A 167 14.54 -21.66 10.05
N ASN A 168 15.57 -21.26 10.79
CA ASN A 168 15.67 -21.49 12.25
C ASN A 168 15.41 -22.94 12.68
N GLY A 169 15.95 -23.93 11.93
CA GLY A 169 15.78 -25.35 12.20
C GLY A 169 14.43 -25.94 11.73
N GLN A 170 13.52 -25.12 11.20
CA GLN A 170 12.26 -25.56 10.63
C GLN A 170 12.42 -25.83 9.14
N LYS A 171 12.14 -27.06 8.72
CA LYS A 171 12.11 -27.44 7.29
C LYS A 171 10.87 -26.91 6.61
N ILE A 172 11.09 -26.35 5.42
CA ILE A 172 10.05 -25.85 4.50
C ILE A 172 10.30 -26.55 3.16
N ASN A 173 9.34 -27.30 2.66
CA ASN A 173 9.51 -28.04 1.40
C ASN A 173 9.09 -27.16 0.22
N ALA A 174 9.61 -27.50 -0.97
CA ALA A 174 9.15 -26.90 -2.21
C ALA A 174 7.61 -27.04 -2.33
N GLY A 175 6.94 -25.95 -2.67
CA GLY A 175 5.47 -25.88 -2.75
C GLY A 175 4.77 -25.45 -1.45
N ASP A 176 5.44 -25.48 -0.31
CA ASP A 176 4.86 -25.02 0.96
C ASP A 176 4.50 -23.53 0.92
N LYS A 177 3.41 -23.19 1.60
CA LYS A 177 2.95 -21.80 1.77
C LYS A 177 3.56 -21.22 3.05
N VAL A 178 4.33 -20.16 2.88
CA VAL A 178 4.98 -19.43 3.99
C VAL A 178 4.30 -18.07 4.15
N VAL A 179 3.76 -17.79 5.32
CA VAL A 179 3.12 -16.53 5.65
C VAL A 179 4.05 -15.70 6.54
N MET A 180 4.35 -14.50 6.10
CA MET A 180 5.14 -13.52 6.84
C MET A 180 4.19 -12.54 7.53
N TRP A 181 4.09 -12.58 8.84
CA TRP A 181 3.24 -11.71 9.63
C TRP A 181 3.95 -10.40 9.95
N HIS A 182 3.68 -9.33 9.18
CA HIS A 182 4.26 -8.01 9.38
C HIS A 182 3.86 -7.43 10.74
N ILE A 183 2.61 -7.63 11.14
CA ILE A 183 2.14 -7.16 12.46
C ILE A 183 2.91 -7.80 13.62
N SER A 184 3.32 -9.07 13.49
CA SER A 184 4.15 -9.75 14.48
C SER A 184 5.59 -9.22 14.46
N ALA A 185 6.18 -9.07 13.27
CA ALA A 185 7.52 -8.53 13.10
C ALA A 185 7.63 -7.08 13.65
N ASN A 186 6.62 -6.25 13.41
CA ASN A 186 6.54 -4.88 13.93
C ASN A 186 6.33 -4.80 15.46
N ARG A 187 6.14 -5.94 16.12
CA ARG A 187 5.99 -6.08 17.57
C ARG A 187 6.96 -7.07 18.19
N ASP A 188 8.05 -7.37 17.48
CA ASP A 188 9.09 -8.27 17.96
C ASP A 188 9.87 -7.59 19.10
N GLU A 189 9.86 -8.21 20.27
CA GLU A 189 10.56 -7.72 21.47
C GLU A 189 12.09 -7.79 21.36
N LEU A 190 12.61 -8.54 20.39
CA LEU A 190 14.04 -8.59 20.10
C LEU A 190 14.48 -7.39 19.24
N GLU A 191 13.55 -6.77 18.53
CA GLU A 191 13.83 -5.65 17.62
C GLU A 191 13.37 -4.30 18.21
N PHE A 192 12.25 -4.30 18.94
CA PHE A 192 11.65 -3.08 19.47
C PHE A 192 11.54 -3.09 20.99
N GLU A 193 12.06 -2.08 21.63
CA GLU A 193 11.80 -1.85 23.05
C GLU A 193 10.34 -1.42 23.24
N ASN A 194 9.61 -2.07 24.18
CA ASN A 194 8.19 -1.83 24.43
C ASN A 194 7.33 -1.85 23.14
N PRO A 195 7.32 -2.94 22.37
CA PRO A 195 6.76 -2.98 21.02
C PRO A 195 5.25 -2.74 20.96
N PHE A 196 4.53 -2.96 22.07
CA PHE A 196 3.09 -2.75 22.19
C PHE A 196 2.71 -1.33 22.61
N SER A 197 3.70 -0.47 22.90
CA SER A 197 3.49 0.93 23.23
C SER A 197 3.71 1.80 22.00
N LEU A 198 2.83 2.79 21.81
CA LEU A 198 3.02 3.85 20.83
C LEU A 198 4.05 4.85 21.38
N ASP A 199 5.08 5.17 20.62
CA ASP A 199 6.04 6.25 20.93
C ASP A 199 6.34 7.06 19.67
N VAL A 200 5.77 8.24 19.56
CA VAL A 200 5.93 9.14 18.41
C VAL A 200 7.39 9.61 18.18
N ARG A 201 8.28 9.33 19.13
CA ARG A 201 9.73 9.65 19.05
C ARG A 201 10.57 8.45 18.70
N ARG A 202 9.96 7.26 18.47
CA ARG A 202 10.72 6.02 18.28
C ARG A 202 11.78 6.18 17.20
N SER A 203 13.04 6.01 17.60
CA SER A 203 14.19 6.06 16.70
C SER A 203 15.35 5.23 17.31
N PRO A 204 15.94 4.26 16.61
CA PRO A 204 15.54 3.82 15.25
C PRO A 204 14.17 3.14 15.22
N ASN A 205 13.54 3.12 14.04
CA ASN A 205 12.28 2.43 13.82
C ASN A 205 12.40 1.55 12.56
N THR A 206 12.87 0.32 12.76
CA THR A 206 13.19 -0.66 11.70
C THR A 206 11.98 -1.49 11.27
N HIS A 207 10.79 -0.87 11.27
CA HIS A 207 9.55 -1.55 10.94
C HIS A 207 9.52 -2.10 9.52
N VAL A 208 8.77 -3.16 9.30
CA VAL A 208 8.56 -3.80 7.99
C VAL A 208 7.21 -3.43 7.34
N GLY A 209 6.61 -2.32 7.74
CA GLY A 209 5.32 -1.85 7.19
C GLY A 209 5.36 -1.58 5.69
N PHE A 210 6.53 -1.23 5.16
CA PHE A 210 6.80 -1.07 3.72
C PHE A 210 7.59 -2.24 3.12
N GLY A 211 7.77 -3.33 3.85
CA GLY A 211 8.62 -4.46 3.52
C GLY A 211 10.01 -4.38 4.13
N GLY A 212 10.76 -5.48 4.05
CA GLY A 212 12.12 -5.62 4.60
C GLY A 212 13.24 -5.24 3.62
N GLY A 213 12.95 -4.50 2.57
CA GLY A 213 13.92 -4.18 1.51
C GLY A 213 13.83 -5.12 0.31
N GLY A 214 14.78 -4.97 -0.65
CA GLY A 214 14.82 -5.75 -1.88
C GLY A 214 13.82 -5.28 -2.95
N PRO A 215 13.62 -6.07 -4.03
CA PRO A 215 12.83 -5.65 -5.20
C PRO A 215 11.33 -5.48 -4.91
N HIS A 216 10.83 -6.04 -3.81
CA HIS A 216 9.44 -5.89 -3.36
C HIS A 216 9.25 -4.82 -2.29
N TYR A 217 10.24 -3.96 -2.02
CA TYR A 217 10.04 -2.80 -1.17
C TYR A 217 8.92 -1.93 -1.73
N CYS A 218 8.06 -1.39 -0.86
CA CYS A 218 6.88 -0.64 -1.28
C CYS A 218 7.23 0.50 -2.23
N LEU A 219 6.71 0.45 -3.46
CA LEU A 219 6.90 1.49 -4.47
C LEU A 219 6.35 2.84 -4.01
N GLY A 220 5.20 2.82 -3.31
CA GLY A 220 4.51 4.00 -2.80
C GLY A 220 4.98 4.50 -1.43
N ALA A 221 6.06 3.96 -0.84
CA ALA A 221 6.46 4.30 0.53
C ALA A 221 6.63 5.81 0.77
N ASN A 222 7.27 6.51 -0.17
CA ASN A 222 7.49 7.96 -0.06
C ASN A 222 6.18 8.74 -0.17
N LEU A 223 5.28 8.33 -1.07
CA LEU A 223 3.96 8.94 -1.21
C LEU A 223 3.11 8.73 0.04
N ALA A 224 3.02 7.50 0.52
CA ALA A 224 2.26 7.17 1.73
C ALA A 224 2.77 7.94 2.96
N LYS A 225 4.09 8.05 3.14
CA LYS A 225 4.68 8.87 4.21
C LYS A 225 4.34 10.35 4.06
N LEU A 226 4.36 10.87 2.83
CA LEU A 226 3.98 12.26 2.57
C LEU A 226 2.50 12.52 2.88
N GLU A 227 1.62 11.63 2.45
CA GLU A 227 0.18 11.73 2.71
C GLU A 227 -0.11 11.68 4.23
N LEU A 228 0.47 10.70 4.94
CA LEU A 228 0.33 10.59 6.39
C LEU A 228 0.89 11.84 7.09
N ARG A 229 2.04 12.33 6.65
CA ARG A 229 2.62 13.56 7.18
C ARG A 229 1.65 14.71 7.05
N ILE A 230 1.11 14.98 5.86
CA ILE A 230 0.17 16.08 5.62
C ILE A 230 -1.06 15.93 6.50
N ILE A 231 -1.65 14.72 6.57
CA ILE A 231 -2.86 14.46 7.36
C ILE A 231 -2.64 14.71 8.86
N PHE A 232 -1.48 14.33 9.40
CA PHE A 232 -1.20 14.49 10.83
C PHE A 232 -0.53 15.82 11.19
N GLU A 233 -0.12 16.62 10.22
CA GLU A 233 0.30 18.02 10.43
C GLU A 233 -0.90 18.97 10.56
N GLU A 234 -2.01 18.71 9.87
CA GLU A 234 -3.26 19.50 9.89
C GLU A 234 -4.19 19.12 11.05
#